data_414823f320c44aeed45071645bbb6a32
#
_entry.id   414823f320c44aeed45071645bbb6a32
#
_cell.length_a   1.000
_cell.length_b   1.000
_cell.length_c   1.000
_cell.angle_alpha   90.00
_cell.angle_beta   90.00
_cell.angle_gamma   90.00
#
_symmetry.space_group_name_H-M   'P 1'
#
loop_
_entity.id
_entity.type
_entity.pdbx_description
1 polymer ?
#
loop_
_entity_poly.entity_id
_entity_poly.type
_entity_poly.pdbx_seq_one_letter_code
_entity_poly.pdbx_strand_id
1 'polypeptide(L)'
;MLQNATKKNVKVIVVTDGERILGLGDQGIGGMGIPIGKLALYSACGGISPAYTLPITLDIGTNNQELIDDPLYMGSKHPRITGQDYDDFLESFIQSVTNRWPNALIQFEDFSGVNANRLLDRYRKRICCFNDDIQGTAAVTVGTLLAACKAKNEPLKDQVITFCGAGSAGCGIAEQIVAQMVSEGISEAQARSQIFMINSRGLVVDNMSGLKDFQLGFCQPSSVVLNWGISEDTASLEQTVKHSKTTVLIGVSTVAGLFTQEIVEQVYRNAPRPIILPLSNPTSKVEALSLIHISEPTRLGMI
;
A
#
# COMPACT_ATOMS: atom_id res chain seq x y z
N MET A 1 -22.96 -16.92 -13.64
CA MET A 1 -22.68 -15.57 -14.20
C MET A 1 -21.46 -15.56 -15.11
N LEU A 2 -20.26 -15.92 -14.66
CA LEU A 2 -19.04 -15.89 -15.50
C LEU A 2 -19.13 -16.73 -16.77
N GLN A 3 -19.87 -17.83 -16.74
CA GLN A 3 -20.11 -18.67 -17.95
C GLN A 3 -20.86 -17.92 -19.06
N ASN A 4 -21.61 -16.87 -18.72
CA ASN A 4 -22.37 -16.05 -19.67
C ASN A 4 -21.58 -14.84 -20.18
N ALA A 5 -20.35 -14.62 -19.71
CA ALA A 5 -19.50 -13.55 -20.21
C ALA A 5 -19.22 -13.76 -21.70
N THR A 6 -19.36 -12.71 -22.51
CA THR A 6 -19.21 -12.79 -23.98
C THR A 6 -17.76 -12.94 -24.42
N LYS A 7 -16.80 -12.51 -23.58
CA LYS A 7 -15.36 -12.59 -23.89
C LYS A 7 -14.84 -14.01 -23.78
N LYS A 8 -14.35 -14.55 -24.87
CA LYS A 8 -13.77 -15.92 -24.94
C LYS A 8 -12.32 -15.98 -24.45
N ASN A 9 -11.53 -14.97 -24.76
CA ASN A 9 -10.09 -14.91 -24.48
C ASN A 9 -9.80 -13.79 -23.49
N VAL A 10 -9.94 -14.07 -22.21
CA VAL A 10 -9.52 -13.13 -21.14
C VAL A 10 -8.13 -13.52 -20.68
N LYS A 11 -7.24 -12.53 -20.63
CA LYS A 11 -5.86 -12.67 -20.16
C LYS A 11 -5.59 -11.95 -18.85
N VAL A 12 -6.32 -10.86 -18.57
CA VAL A 12 -6.17 -10.06 -17.36
C VAL A 12 -7.54 -9.77 -16.79
N ILE A 13 -7.69 -10.07 -15.53
CA ILE A 13 -8.87 -9.77 -14.71
C ILE A 13 -8.42 -8.86 -13.57
N VAL A 14 -9.08 -7.72 -13.39
CA VAL A 14 -8.98 -6.94 -12.16
C VAL A 14 -10.28 -7.12 -11.41
N VAL A 15 -10.18 -7.54 -10.15
CA VAL A 15 -11.32 -7.84 -9.29
C VAL A 15 -11.23 -7.06 -7.99
N THR A 16 -12.36 -6.50 -7.58
CA THR A 16 -12.56 -5.86 -6.27
C THR A 16 -13.82 -6.39 -5.59
N ASP A 17 -13.88 -6.33 -4.27
CA ASP A 17 -15.13 -6.48 -3.52
C ASP A 17 -15.70 -5.13 -3.07
N GLY A 18 -15.05 -4.03 -3.43
CA GLY A 18 -15.50 -2.67 -3.14
C GLY A 18 -15.44 -2.26 -1.68
N GLU A 19 -14.77 -3.04 -0.80
CA GLU A 19 -14.75 -2.77 0.65
C GLU A 19 -13.90 -1.55 1.01
N ARG A 20 -12.79 -1.32 0.29
CA ARG A 20 -11.85 -0.27 0.66
C ARG A 20 -11.35 0.52 -0.56
N ILE A 21 -12.26 1.20 -1.21
CA ILE A 21 -11.94 2.04 -2.36
C ILE A 21 -11.16 3.27 -1.92
N LEU A 22 -9.83 3.20 -2.02
CA LEU A 22 -8.91 4.29 -1.69
C LEU A 22 -9.27 4.99 -0.35
N GLY A 23 -9.38 6.32 -0.34
CA GLY A 23 -9.85 7.11 0.81
C GLY A 23 -11.37 7.23 0.95
N LEU A 24 -12.17 6.57 0.08
CA LEU A 24 -13.63 6.63 0.08
C LEU A 24 -14.27 5.55 0.98
N GLY A 25 -13.56 4.46 1.24
CA GLY A 25 -14.07 3.34 2.04
C GLY A 25 -14.97 2.40 1.25
N ASP A 26 -15.99 1.82 1.92
CA ASP A 26 -16.89 0.85 1.33
C ASP A 26 -17.85 1.49 0.32
N GLN A 27 -17.70 1.12 -0.94
CA GLN A 27 -18.50 1.56 -2.07
C GLN A 27 -19.39 0.43 -2.63
N GLY A 28 -19.34 -0.76 -2.03
CA GLY A 28 -20.05 -1.92 -2.57
C GLY A 28 -19.79 -2.10 -4.08
N ILE A 29 -20.83 -2.35 -4.87
CA ILE A 29 -20.66 -2.52 -6.34
C ILE A 29 -20.25 -1.23 -7.04
N GLY A 30 -20.41 -0.06 -6.43
CA GLY A 30 -19.89 1.22 -6.93
C GLY A 30 -18.38 1.24 -7.09
N GLY A 31 -17.66 0.33 -6.42
CA GLY A 31 -16.24 0.08 -6.59
C GLY A 31 -15.82 -0.37 -8.00
N MET A 32 -16.77 -0.75 -8.88
CA MET A 32 -16.48 -1.19 -10.27
C MET A 32 -15.65 -0.17 -11.08
N GLY A 33 -15.70 1.11 -10.75
CA GLY A 33 -14.90 2.15 -11.40
C GLY A 33 -13.39 1.88 -11.31
N ILE A 34 -12.94 1.24 -10.23
CA ILE A 34 -11.53 0.91 -10.01
C ILE A 34 -11.01 -0.16 -10.97
N PRO A 35 -11.61 -1.37 -11.08
CA PRO A 35 -11.20 -2.35 -12.08
C PRO A 35 -11.22 -1.83 -13.51
N ILE A 36 -12.23 -1.03 -13.87
CA ILE A 36 -12.33 -0.41 -15.21
C ILE A 36 -11.15 0.53 -15.42
N GLY A 37 -10.86 1.43 -14.47
CA GLY A 37 -9.76 2.39 -14.55
C GLY A 37 -8.40 1.69 -14.64
N LYS A 38 -8.13 0.67 -13.82
CA LYS A 38 -6.89 -0.11 -13.85
C LYS A 38 -6.67 -0.78 -15.20
N LEU A 39 -7.70 -1.42 -15.75
CA LEU A 39 -7.60 -2.07 -17.06
C LEU A 39 -7.46 -1.07 -18.22
N ALA A 40 -8.02 0.13 -18.08
CA ALA A 40 -7.78 1.21 -19.04
C ALA A 40 -6.31 1.65 -19.04
N LEU A 41 -5.67 1.73 -17.85
CA LEU A 41 -4.24 2.01 -17.73
C LEU A 41 -3.39 0.87 -18.33
N TYR A 42 -3.76 -0.40 -18.12
CA TYR A 42 -3.08 -1.53 -18.76
C TYR A 42 -3.15 -1.47 -20.28
N SER A 43 -4.26 -0.97 -20.82
CA SER A 43 -4.38 -0.77 -22.25
C SER A 43 -3.54 0.41 -22.74
N ALA A 44 -3.63 1.54 -22.06
CA ALA A 44 -2.96 2.78 -22.49
C ALA A 44 -1.43 2.72 -22.28
N CYS A 45 -0.97 2.19 -21.15
CA CYS A 45 0.44 2.19 -20.78
C CYS A 45 1.13 0.85 -21.03
N GLY A 46 0.40 -0.27 -20.86
CA GLY A 46 0.93 -1.63 -21.01
C GLY A 46 0.68 -2.27 -22.37
N GLY A 47 -0.08 -1.62 -23.26
CA GLY A 47 -0.38 -2.14 -24.61
C GLY A 47 -1.28 -3.39 -24.61
N ILE A 48 -1.98 -3.68 -23.50
CA ILE A 48 -2.90 -4.82 -23.40
C ILE A 48 -4.22 -4.46 -24.08
N SER A 49 -4.59 -5.19 -25.13
CA SER A 49 -5.87 -4.95 -25.81
C SER A 49 -7.06 -5.11 -24.87
N PRO A 50 -8.01 -4.15 -24.86
CA PRO A 50 -9.25 -4.25 -24.08
C PRO A 50 -10.07 -5.52 -24.35
N ALA A 51 -9.89 -6.15 -25.51
CA ALA A 51 -10.53 -7.41 -25.84
C ALA A 51 -10.13 -8.56 -24.92
N TYR A 52 -8.96 -8.47 -24.29
CA TYR A 52 -8.39 -9.50 -23.40
C TYR A 52 -8.52 -9.17 -21.90
N THR A 53 -9.19 -8.09 -21.55
CA THR A 53 -9.34 -7.65 -20.17
C THR A 53 -10.78 -7.84 -19.67
N LEU A 54 -10.95 -8.07 -18.36
CA LEU A 54 -12.26 -8.23 -17.74
C LEU A 54 -12.29 -7.57 -16.35
N PRO A 55 -13.02 -6.44 -16.18
CA PRO A 55 -13.25 -5.88 -14.86
C PRO A 55 -14.35 -6.67 -14.13
N ILE A 56 -14.16 -6.92 -12.84
CA ILE A 56 -15.12 -7.66 -12.01
C ILE A 56 -15.28 -6.96 -10.67
N THR A 57 -16.53 -6.82 -10.23
CA THR A 57 -16.87 -6.52 -8.83
C THR A 57 -17.61 -7.71 -8.25
N LEU A 58 -17.19 -8.11 -7.05
CA LEU A 58 -17.84 -9.15 -6.26
C LEU A 58 -18.91 -8.50 -5.38
N ASP A 59 -20.17 -8.75 -5.68
CA ASP A 59 -21.28 -8.24 -4.89
C ASP A 59 -21.51 -9.17 -3.68
N ILE A 60 -20.88 -8.83 -2.59
CA ILE A 60 -20.94 -9.57 -1.32
C ILE A 60 -21.67 -8.80 -0.22
N GLY A 61 -22.46 -7.78 -0.61
CA GLY A 61 -23.08 -6.81 0.30
C GLY A 61 -22.18 -5.62 0.57
N THR A 62 -22.64 -4.73 1.44
CA THR A 62 -21.93 -3.53 1.87
C THR A 62 -22.23 -3.21 3.33
N ASN A 63 -21.24 -2.67 4.05
CA ASN A 63 -21.43 -2.15 5.41
C ASN A 63 -21.68 -0.64 5.42
N ASN A 64 -21.79 -0.02 4.24
CA ASN A 64 -22.14 1.38 4.10
C ASN A 64 -23.66 1.55 4.15
N GLN A 65 -24.16 2.07 5.27
CA GLN A 65 -25.58 2.22 5.51
C GLN A 65 -26.25 3.18 4.49
N GLU A 66 -25.52 4.21 4.05
CA GLU A 66 -26.04 5.15 3.03
C GLU A 66 -26.38 4.43 1.71
N LEU A 67 -25.54 3.45 1.32
CA LEU A 67 -25.81 2.64 0.13
C LEU A 67 -26.97 1.67 0.33
N ILE A 68 -27.08 1.07 1.52
CA ILE A 68 -28.21 0.15 1.84
C ILE A 68 -29.54 0.90 1.75
N ASP A 69 -29.58 2.13 2.24
CA ASP A 69 -30.78 2.96 2.31
C ASP A 69 -31.09 3.68 0.97
N ASP A 70 -30.09 3.80 0.08
CA ASP A 70 -30.30 4.43 -1.23
C ASP A 70 -31.16 3.53 -2.14
N PRO A 71 -32.36 3.98 -2.56
CA PRO A 71 -33.22 3.22 -3.45
C PRO A 71 -32.61 2.95 -4.83
N LEU A 72 -31.62 3.75 -5.24
CA LEU A 72 -30.93 3.64 -6.53
C LEU A 72 -29.69 2.72 -6.47
N TYR A 73 -29.28 2.28 -5.29
CA TYR A 73 -28.17 1.34 -5.18
C TYR A 73 -28.53 -0.01 -5.80
N MET A 74 -27.72 -0.43 -6.76
CA MET A 74 -27.97 -1.61 -7.59
C MET A 74 -27.36 -2.90 -7.04
N GLY A 75 -26.58 -2.83 -5.95
CA GLY A 75 -25.97 -3.98 -5.29
C GLY A 75 -26.86 -4.63 -4.25
N SER A 76 -26.35 -5.70 -3.67
CA SER A 76 -27.03 -6.44 -2.59
C SER A 76 -27.13 -5.58 -1.33
N LYS A 77 -28.38 -5.33 -0.89
CA LYS A 77 -28.70 -4.45 0.25
C LYS A 77 -28.68 -5.21 1.58
N HIS A 78 -27.56 -5.76 1.92
CA HIS A 78 -27.31 -6.44 3.20
C HIS A 78 -25.85 -6.23 3.64
N PRO A 79 -25.55 -6.41 4.94
CA PRO A 79 -24.17 -6.38 5.43
C PRO A 79 -23.29 -7.37 4.67
N ARG A 80 -22.01 -7.05 4.53
CA ARG A 80 -21.03 -7.92 3.87
C ARG A 80 -21.02 -9.32 4.47
N ILE A 81 -21.01 -10.34 3.64
CA ILE A 81 -20.75 -11.69 4.09
C ILE A 81 -19.30 -11.78 4.61
N THR A 82 -19.10 -12.60 5.64
CA THR A 82 -17.80 -12.75 6.33
C THR A 82 -17.52 -14.23 6.64
N GLY A 83 -16.33 -14.51 7.16
CA GLY A 83 -15.97 -15.86 7.59
C GLY A 83 -16.00 -16.90 6.48
N GLN A 84 -16.58 -18.06 6.74
CA GLN A 84 -16.61 -19.19 5.81
C GLN A 84 -17.42 -18.90 4.55
N ASP A 85 -18.54 -18.19 4.67
CA ASP A 85 -19.37 -17.84 3.51
C ASP A 85 -18.61 -16.95 2.51
N TYR A 86 -17.80 -16.00 3.03
CA TYR A 86 -16.90 -15.20 2.20
C TYR A 86 -15.86 -16.08 1.51
N ASP A 87 -15.24 -16.99 2.23
CA ASP A 87 -14.21 -17.89 1.70
C ASP A 87 -14.75 -18.82 0.64
N ASP A 88 -15.94 -19.36 0.82
CA ASP A 88 -16.60 -20.25 -0.14
C ASP A 88 -17.02 -19.49 -1.40
N PHE A 89 -17.49 -18.25 -1.24
CA PHE A 89 -17.80 -17.39 -2.38
C PHE A 89 -16.55 -17.08 -3.21
N LEU A 90 -15.46 -16.69 -2.57
CA LEU A 90 -14.18 -16.42 -3.23
C LEU A 90 -13.61 -17.66 -3.91
N GLU A 91 -13.66 -18.82 -3.26
CA GLU A 91 -13.20 -20.07 -3.88
C GLU A 91 -14.03 -20.44 -5.11
N SER A 92 -15.37 -20.29 -5.03
CA SER A 92 -16.28 -20.46 -6.19
C SER A 92 -15.93 -19.51 -7.34
N PHE A 93 -15.64 -18.24 -7.02
CA PHE A 93 -15.21 -17.27 -8.01
C PHE A 93 -13.91 -17.71 -8.69
N ILE A 94 -12.87 -18.03 -7.91
CA ILE A 94 -11.56 -18.46 -8.42
C ILE A 94 -11.68 -19.71 -9.29
N GLN A 95 -12.41 -20.72 -8.84
CA GLN A 95 -12.67 -21.94 -9.62
C GLN A 95 -13.38 -21.64 -10.93
N SER A 96 -14.37 -20.75 -10.91
CA SER A 96 -15.11 -20.37 -12.12
C SER A 96 -14.23 -19.64 -13.14
N VAL A 97 -13.31 -18.77 -12.66
CA VAL A 97 -12.34 -18.07 -13.51
C VAL A 97 -11.34 -19.06 -14.09
N THR A 98 -10.72 -19.88 -13.26
CA THR A 98 -9.65 -20.82 -13.69
C THR A 98 -10.17 -21.91 -14.61
N ASN A 99 -11.40 -22.35 -14.43
CA ASN A 99 -12.05 -23.29 -15.34
C ASN A 99 -12.32 -22.69 -16.72
N ARG A 100 -12.63 -21.41 -16.77
CA ARG A 100 -12.96 -20.75 -18.04
C ARG A 100 -11.74 -20.14 -18.74
N TRP A 101 -10.84 -19.54 -17.97
CA TRP A 101 -9.63 -18.86 -18.45
C TRP A 101 -8.42 -19.27 -17.61
N PRO A 102 -7.90 -20.51 -17.79
CA PRO A 102 -6.89 -21.08 -16.91
C PRO A 102 -5.57 -20.31 -16.85
N ASN A 103 -5.29 -19.51 -17.88
CA ASN A 103 -4.07 -18.71 -17.99
C ASN A 103 -4.30 -17.21 -17.74
N ALA A 104 -5.46 -16.82 -17.21
CA ALA A 104 -5.73 -15.42 -16.89
C ALA A 104 -4.95 -14.99 -15.65
N LEU A 105 -4.35 -13.81 -15.72
CA LEU A 105 -3.83 -13.11 -14.55
C LEU A 105 -4.98 -12.50 -13.77
N ILE A 106 -5.04 -12.76 -12.47
CA ILE A 106 -6.03 -12.17 -11.56
C ILE A 106 -5.32 -11.15 -10.66
N GLN A 107 -5.72 -9.89 -10.78
CA GLN A 107 -5.31 -8.83 -9.88
C GLN A 107 -6.40 -8.58 -8.86
N PHE A 108 -6.08 -8.73 -7.58
CA PHE A 108 -6.92 -8.29 -6.46
C PHE A 108 -6.68 -6.80 -6.21
N GLU A 109 -7.77 -6.03 -6.07
CA GLU A 109 -7.72 -4.57 -5.95
C GLU A 109 -8.72 -4.05 -4.92
N ASP A 110 -8.28 -3.16 -4.02
CA ASP A 110 -9.11 -2.46 -3.04
C ASP A 110 -9.93 -3.38 -2.10
N PHE A 111 -9.38 -4.52 -1.74
CA PHE A 111 -9.87 -5.36 -0.64
C PHE A 111 -9.44 -4.78 0.72
N SER A 112 -10.19 -5.05 1.79
CA SER A 112 -9.72 -4.68 3.14
C SER A 112 -8.37 -5.33 3.46
N GLY A 113 -7.54 -4.65 4.26
CA GLY A 113 -6.19 -5.12 4.54
C GLY A 113 -6.12 -6.54 5.11
N VAL A 114 -7.11 -6.96 5.90
CA VAL A 114 -7.21 -8.33 6.43
C VAL A 114 -7.50 -9.33 5.31
N ASN A 115 -8.47 -9.03 4.45
CA ASN A 115 -8.84 -9.89 3.33
C ASN A 115 -7.73 -9.91 2.26
N ALA A 116 -7.14 -8.77 1.94
CA ALA A 116 -6.09 -8.65 0.93
C ALA A 116 -4.91 -9.58 1.19
N ASN A 117 -4.35 -9.57 2.41
CA ASN A 117 -3.23 -10.44 2.79
C ASN A 117 -3.64 -11.92 2.77
N ARG A 118 -4.79 -12.25 3.35
CA ARG A 118 -5.31 -13.62 3.43
C ARG A 118 -5.55 -14.22 2.04
N LEU A 119 -6.13 -13.45 1.12
CA LEU A 119 -6.36 -13.88 -0.26
C LEU A 119 -5.05 -14.08 -1.01
N LEU A 120 -4.11 -13.14 -0.88
CA LEU A 120 -2.81 -13.26 -1.51
C LEU A 120 -2.07 -14.53 -1.03
N ASP A 121 -2.03 -14.79 0.27
CA ASP A 121 -1.36 -15.98 0.82
C ASP A 121 -2.03 -17.27 0.39
N ARG A 122 -3.37 -17.30 0.31
CA ARG A 122 -4.15 -18.48 -0.11
C ARG A 122 -3.95 -18.83 -1.58
N TYR A 123 -3.84 -17.82 -2.47
CA TYR A 123 -3.92 -18.05 -3.91
C TYR A 123 -2.60 -17.89 -4.67
N ARG A 124 -1.63 -17.10 -4.20
CA ARG A 124 -0.39 -16.78 -4.95
C ARG A 124 0.46 -17.99 -5.38
N LYS A 125 0.31 -19.15 -4.70
CA LYS A 125 0.99 -20.40 -5.05
C LYS A 125 0.12 -21.36 -5.88
N ARG A 126 -1.16 -21.04 -6.08
CA ARG A 126 -2.14 -21.90 -6.75
C ARG A 126 -2.51 -21.41 -8.16
N ILE A 127 -2.55 -20.10 -8.34
CA ILE A 127 -2.98 -19.46 -9.60
C ILE A 127 -2.07 -18.28 -9.91
N CYS A 128 -2.11 -17.80 -11.17
CA CYS A 128 -1.43 -16.57 -11.56
C CYS A 128 -2.22 -15.37 -11.01
N CYS A 129 -1.81 -14.85 -9.87
CA CYS A 129 -2.45 -13.69 -9.24
C CYS A 129 -1.46 -12.81 -8.48
N PHE A 130 -1.86 -11.58 -8.24
CA PHE A 130 -1.20 -10.67 -7.31
C PHE A 130 -2.23 -9.72 -6.68
N ASN A 131 -1.82 -9.05 -5.60
CA ASN A 131 -2.56 -7.95 -5.01
C ASN A 131 -1.80 -6.65 -5.26
N ASP A 132 -2.44 -5.69 -5.94
CA ASP A 132 -1.78 -4.45 -6.34
C ASP A 132 -1.50 -3.53 -5.15
N ASP A 133 -2.43 -3.44 -4.18
CA ASP A 133 -2.26 -2.62 -2.98
C ASP A 133 -1.07 -3.05 -2.12
N ILE A 134 -0.75 -4.36 -2.13
CA ILE A 134 0.36 -4.93 -1.36
C ILE A 134 1.63 -4.97 -2.22
N GLN A 135 1.57 -5.59 -3.41
CA GLN A 135 2.74 -5.93 -4.21
C GLN A 135 3.06 -4.88 -5.27
N GLY A 136 2.03 -4.30 -5.94
CA GLY A 136 2.22 -3.29 -6.99
C GLY A 136 2.77 -1.99 -6.42
N THR A 137 2.13 -1.47 -5.38
CA THR A 137 2.58 -0.26 -4.66
C THR A 137 3.98 -0.43 -4.11
N ALA A 138 4.29 -1.60 -3.54
CA ALA A 138 5.61 -1.87 -3.02
C ALA A 138 6.67 -1.96 -4.15
N ALA A 139 6.36 -2.61 -5.27
CA ALA A 139 7.29 -2.71 -6.41
C ALA A 139 7.62 -1.34 -7.02
N VAL A 140 6.60 -0.49 -7.20
CA VAL A 140 6.80 0.88 -7.70
C VAL A 140 7.62 1.71 -6.72
N THR A 141 7.33 1.62 -5.42
CA THR A 141 8.07 2.36 -4.39
C THR A 141 9.54 1.94 -4.35
N VAL A 142 9.83 0.63 -4.34
CA VAL A 142 11.21 0.12 -4.35
C VAL A 142 11.92 0.53 -5.64
N GLY A 143 11.27 0.43 -6.81
CA GLY A 143 11.84 0.88 -8.08
C GLY A 143 12.20 2.36 -8.07
N THR A 144 11.32 3.21 -7.51
CA THR A 144 11.56 4.64 -7.35
C THR A 144 12.71 4.92 -6.38
N LEU A 145 12.77 4.21 -5.25
CA LEU A 145 13.87 4.33 -4.29
C LEU A 145 15.22 3.94 -4.91
N LEU A 146 15.26 2.84 -5.66
CA LEU A 146 16.48 2.41 -6.36
C LEU A 146 16.95 3.44 -7.39
N ALA A 147 16.01 4.04 -8.14
CA ALA A 147 16.31 5.11 -9.08
C ALA A 147 16.85 6.36 -8.35
N ALA A 148 16.24 6.75 -7.24
CA ALA A 148 16.69 7.87 -6.41
C ALA A 148 18.06 7.61 -5.77
N CYS A 149 18.30 6.42 -5.24
CA CYS A 149 19.59 6.00 -4.69
C CYS A 149 20.67 6.01 -5.77
N LYS A 150 20.37 5.52 -6.97
CA LYS A 150 21.29 5.61 -8.11
C LYS A 150 21.60 7.06 -8.47
N ALA A 151 20.60 7.95 -8.49
CA ALA A 151 20.80 9.38 -8.76
C ALA A 151 21.62 10.09 -7.68
N LYS A 152 21.59 9.61 -6.44
CA LYS A 152 22.43 10.08 -5.31
C LYS A 152 23.83 9.48 -5.34
N ASN A 153 24.02 8.37 -6.05
CA ASN A 153 25.21 7.50 -5.95
C ASN A 153 25.43 6.91 -4.55
N GLU A 154 24.34 6.54 -3.88
CA GLU A 154 24.33 5.91 -2.56
C GLU A 154 23.47 4.63 -2.64
N PRO A 155 23.92 3.47 -2.07
CA PRO A 155 23.12 2.25 -2.11
C PRO A 155 21.91 2.34 -1.15
N LEU A 156 20.87 1.54 -1.44
CA LEU A 156 19.66 1.51 -0.62
C LEU A 156 19.95 0.98 0.80
N LYS A 157 20.86 0.02 0.93
CA LYS A 157 21.29 -0.56 2.22
C LYS A 157 21.88 0.44 3.22
N ASP A 158 22.33 1.61 2.76
CA ASP A 158 22.89 2.66 3.62
C ASP A 158 21.84 3.71 4.02
N GLN A 159 20.59 3.58 3.53
CA GLN A 159 19.53 4.52 3.85
C GLN A 159 18.85 4.17 5.17
N VAL A 160 18.46 5.20 5.91
CA VAL A 160 17.60 5.10 7.09
C VAL A 160 16.20 5.60 6.71
N ILE A 161 15.20 4.76 6.87
CA ILE A 161 13.88 4.96 6.30
C ILE A 161 12.83 5.12 7.41
N THR A 162 12.08 6.22 7.36
CA THR A 162 10.93 6.44 8.25
C THR A 162 9.64 6.42 7.44
N PHE A 163 8.70 5.58 7.85
CA PHE A 163 7.36 5.49 7.31
C PHE A 163 6.36 6.24 8.18
N CYS A 164 5.57 7.11 7.58
CA CYS A 164 4.35 7.63 8.16
C CYS A 164 3.18 6.77 7.70
N GLY A 165 2.74 5.87 8.58
CA GLY A 165 1.69 4.89 8.31
C GLY A 165 2.19 3.46 8.42
N ALA A 166 1.96 2.82 9.57
CA ALA A 166 2.29 1.43 9.85
C ALA A 166 1.11 0.49 9.50
N GLY A 167 0.41 0.76 8.40
CA GLY A 167 -0.64 -0.10 7.86
C GLY A 167 -0.09 -1.25 7.02
N SER A 168 -1.00 -2.10 6.49
CA SER A 168 -0.62 -3.23 5.63
C SER A 168 0.19 -2.82 4.40
N ALA A 169 -0.17 -1.69 3.76
CA ALA A 169 0.58 -1.15 2.64
C ALA A 169 1.99 -0.71 3.03
N GLY A 170 2.13 0.08 4.12
CA GLY A 170 3.43 0.53 4.62
C GLY A 170 4.34 -0.64 5.00
N CYS A 171 3.82 -1.61 5.75
CA CYS A 171 4.59 -2.80 6.11
C CYS A 171 4.93 -3.67 4.90
N GLY A 172 4.02 -3.79 3.91
CA GLY A 172 4.29 -4.52 2.67
C GLY A 172 5.41 -3.88 1.83
N ILE A 173 5.44 -2.55 1.74
CA ILE A 173 6.53 -1.81 1.11
C ILE A 173 7.84 -2.06 1.87
N ALA A 174 7.81 -1.97 3.20
CA ALA A 174 8.98 -2.15 4.04
C ALA A 174 9.57 -3.57 3.92
N GLU A 175 8.74 -4.61 3.83
CA GLU A 175 9.21 -5.99 3.58
C GLU A 175 9.97 -6.11 2.26
N GLN A 176 9.50 -5.48 1.19
CA GLN A 176 10.22 -5.50 -0.09
C GLN A 176 11.50 -4.68 -0.05
N ILE A 177 11.53 -3.58 0.70
CA ILE A 177 12.77 -2.80 0.93
C ILE A 177 13.78 -3.65 1.71
N VAL A 178 13.37 -4.35 2.76
CA VAL A 178 14.23 -5.27 3.51
C VAL A 178 14.82 -6.34 2.58
N ALA A 179 13.98 -6.98 1.76
CA ALA A 179 14.45 -7.99 0.80
C ALA A 179 15.48 -7.41 -0.19
N GLN A 180 15.27 -6.17 -0.65
CA GLN A 180 16.22 -5.49 -1.52
C GLN A 180 17.53 -5.14 -0.81
N MET A 181 17.47 -4.60 0.41
CA MET A 181 18.67 -4.31 1.21
C MET A 181 19.49 -5.58 1.49
N VAL A 182 18.81 -6.70 1.78
CA VAL A 182 19.46 -8.00 1.96
C VAL A 182 20.15 -8.45 0.66
N SER A 183 19.52 -8.24 -0.50
CA SER A 183 20.14 -8.52 -1.80
C SER A 183 21.39 -7.67 -2.07
N GLU A 184 21.49 -6.49 -1.44
CA GLU A 184 22.67 -5.62 -1.47
C GLU A 184 23.74 -6.01 -0.42
N GLY A 185 23.52 -7.08 0.34
CA GLY A 185 24.54 -7.75 1.16
C GLY A 185 24.54 -7.41 2.64
N ILE A 186 23.49 -6.79 3.20
CA ILE A 186 23.33 -6.66 4.66
C ILE A 186 22.41 -7.76 5.22
N SER A 187 22.47 -8.00 6.54
CA SER A 187 21.59 -8.95 7.19
C SER A 187 20.15 -8.40 7.30
N GLU A 188 19.18 -9.29 7.36
CA GLU A 188 17.76 -8.91 7.56
C GLU A 188 17.57 -8.10 8.86
N ALA A 189 18.24 -8.51 9.94
CA ALA A 189 18.17 -7.78 11.21
C ALA A 189 18.70 -6.35 11.09
N GLN A 190 19.80 -6.16 10.35
CA GLN A 190 20.34 -4.84 10.06
C GLN A 190 19.39 -4.02 9.21
N ALA A 191 18.82 -4.59 8.13
CA ALA A 191 17.86 -3.90 7.29
C ALA A 191 16.62 -3.44 8.08
N ARG A 192 16.06 -4.31 8.93
CA ARG A 192 14.92 -3.98 9.78
C ARG A 192 15.25 -2.90 10.81
N SER A 193 16.44 -2.87 11.37
CA SER A 193 16.86 -1.82 12.32
C SER A 193 16.99 -0.43 11.71
N GLN A 194 17.09 -0.33 10.39
CA GLN A 194 17.14 0.94 9.64
C GLN A 194 15.75 1.44 9.22
N ILE A 195 14.66 0.70 9.54
CA ILE A 195 13.29 1.05 9.17
C ILE A 195 12.48 1.41 10.42
N PHE A 196 11.95 2.62 10.45
CA PHE A 196 11.17 3.19 11.55
C PHE A 196 9.73 3.40 11.10
N MET A 197 8.77 2.73 11.75
CA MET A 197 7.34 2.82 11.43
C MET A 197 6.62 3.72 12.41
N ILE A 198 5.89 4.72 11.89
CA ILE A 198 5.05 5.62 12.69
C ILE A 198 3.58 5.25 12.48
N ASN A 199 2.87 5.01 13.57
CA ASN A 199 1.41 4.89 13.58
C ASN A 199 0.76 6.13 14.25
N SER A 200 -0.55 6.09 14.51
CA SER A 200 -1.27 7.20 15.16
C SER A 200 -0.85 7.48 16.61
N ARG A 201 -0.08 6.58 17.22
CA ARG A 201 0.43 6.72 18.59
C ARG A 201 1.90 7.15 18.65
N GLY A 202 2.62 7.11 17.50
CA GLY A 202 4.04 7.39 17.41
C GLY A 202 4.84 6.24 16.80
N LEU A 203 6.13 6.17 17.11
CA LEU A 203 7.02 5.11 16.67
C LEU A 203 6.55 3.74 17.19
N VAL A 204 6.48 2.77 16.30
CA VAL A 204 6.11 1.40 16.65
C VAL A 204 7.27 0.74 17.40
N VAL A 205 7.03 0.43 18.66
CA VAL A 205 8.00 -0.18 19.59
C VAL A 205 7.48 -1.48 20.18
N ASP A 206 8.38 -2.32 20.65
CA ASP A 206 8.12 -3.69 21.10
C ASP A 206 7.19 -3.80 22.33
N ASN A 207 7.12 -2.75 23.17
CA ASN A 207 6.23 -2.69 24.34
C ASN A 207 4.84 -2.10 24.01
N MET A 208 4.55 -1.74 22.77
CA MET A 208 3.29 -1.14 22.36
C MET A 208 2.20 -2.22 22.26
N SER A 209 1.09 -2.05 22.98
CA SER A 209 -0.05 -2.98 22.96
C SER A 209 -0.88 -2.88 21.66
N GLY A 210 -1.57 -3.98 21.29
CA GLY A 210 -2.55 -3.99 20.18
C GLY A 210 -1.94 -3.86 18.79
N LEU A 211 -0.68 -4.22 18.64
CA LEU A 211 -0.03 -4.31 17.33
C LEU A 211 -0.60 -5.49 16.54
N LYS A 212 -0.64 -5.33 15.23
CA LYS A 212 -1.03 -6.39 14.29
C LYS A 212 0.20 -7.19 13.88
N ASP A 213 0.01 -8.45 13.50
CA ASP A 213 1.10 -9.38 13.15
C ASP A 213 2.09 -8.80 12.12
N PHE A 214 1.59 -8.11 11.08
CA PHE A 214 2.45 -7.49 10.07
C PHE A 214 3.29 -6.31 10.58
N GLN A 215 2.97 -5.75 11.75
CA GLN A 215 3.74 -4.67 12.38
C GLN A 215 4.88 -5.21 13.25
N LEU A 216 4.74 -6.42 13.79
CA LEU A 216 5.69 -7.01 14.73
C LEU A 216 7.12 -7.08 14.16
N GLY A 217 7.24 -7.36 12.87
CA GLY A 217 8.54 -7.42 12.19
C GLY A 217 9.29 -6.08 12.09
N PHE A 218 8.60 -4.95 12.38
CA PHE A 218 9.15 -3.59 12.29
C PHE A 218 9.13 -2.84 13.62
N CYS A 219 8.85 -3.52 14.72
CA CYS A 219 8.96 -2.92 16.05
C CYS A 219 10.43 -2.58 16.34
N GLN A 220 10.69 -1.34 16.67
CA GLN A 220 11.99 -0.97 17.24
C GLN A 220 12.02 -1.34 18.73
N PRO A 221 13.16 -1.70 19.30
CA PRO A 221 13.29 -1.88 20.75
C PRO A 221 12.89 -0.58 21.47
N SER A 222 12.08 -0.68 22.52
CA SER A 222 11.69 0.49 23.35
C SER A 222 12.89 1.20 23.96
N SER A 223 13.99 0.49 24.18
CA SER A 223 15.28 1.06 24.60
C SER A 223 15.84 2.10 23.63
N VAL A 224 15.46 2.07 22.35
CA VAL A 224 15.89 3.07 21.36
C VAL A 224 15.33 4.45 21.72
N VAL A 225 14.06 4.52 22.13
CA VAL A 225 13.38 5.76 22.56
C VAL A 225 14.07 6.32 23.82
N LEU A 226 14.35 5.47 24.76
CA LEU A 226 15.07 5.86 26.01
C LEU A 226 16.48 6.38 25.71
N ASN A 227 17.21 5.73 24.79
CA ASN A 227 18.54 6.16 24.37
C ASN A 227 18.55 7.52 23.67
N TRP A 228 17.41 7.92 23.08
CA TRP A 228 17.23 9.26 22.52
C TRP A 228 16.94 10.34 23.57
N GLY A 229 16.83 9.95 24.84
CA GLY A 229 16.50 10.86 25.94
C GLY A 229 15.03 11.29 25.96
N ILE A 230 14.15 10.50 25.33
CA ILE A 230 12.72 10.73 25.31
C ILE A 230 12.09 10.04 26.50
N SER A 231 11.30 10.78 27.27
CA SER A 231 10.68 10.30 28.51
C SER A 231 9.31 9.64 28.28
N GLU A 232 8.75 9.80 27.08
CA GLU A 232 7.49 9.18 26.68
C GLU A 232 7.69 7.71 26.30
N ASP A 233 6.61 6.92 26.29
CA ASP A 233 6.64 5.50 25.93
C ASP A 233 6.99 5.26 24.45
N THR A 234 6.87 6.30 23.60
CA THR A 234 7.18 6.27 22.17
C THR A 234 7.61 7.64 21.67
N ALA A 235 8.21 7.71 20.47
CA ALA A 235 8.67 8.93 19.85
C ALA A 235 7.68 9.45 18.81
N SER A 236 7.53 10.78 18.71
CA SER A 236 6.79 11.42 17.61
C SER A 236 7.51 11.25 16.26
N LEU A 237 6.84 11.61 15.16
CA LEU A 237 7.47 11.63 13.83
C LEU A 237 8.70 12.55 13.81
N GLU A 238 8.60 13.76 14.34
CA GLU A 238 9.69 14.73 14.40
C GLU A 238 10.89 14.22 15.20
N GLN A 239 10.62 13.66 16.39
CA GLN A 239 11.64 13.06 17.23
C GLN A 239 12.31 11.88 16.51
N THR A 240 11.52 11.01 15.89
CA THR A 240 12.04 9.86 15.14
C THR A 240 12.92 10.31 13.99
N VAL A 241 12.47 11.21 13.13
CA VAL A 241 13.25 11.74 12.01
C VAL A 241 14.58 12.34 12.46
N LYS A 242 14.54 13.09 13.56
CA LYS A 242 15.74 13.75 14.13
C LYS A 242 16.76 12.73 14.67
N HIS A 243 16.29 11.80 15.49
CA HIS A 243 17.18 10.92 16.27
C HIS A 243 17.63 9.69 15.47
N SER A 244 16.80 9.15 14.59
CA SER A 244 17.18 8.05 13.69
C SER A 244 18.11 8.49 12.57
N LYS A 245 18.24 9.81 12.32
CA LYS A 245 18.95 10.36 11.16
C LYS A 245 18.33 9.92 9.83
N THR A 246 17.00 9.93 9.77
CA THR A 246 16.21 9.56 8.58
C THR A 246 16.74 10.24 7.31
N THR A 247 17.02 9.45 6.28
CA THR A 247 17.45 9.90 4.94
C THR A 247 16.38 9.72 3.88
N VAL A 248 15.41 8.84 4.17
CA VAL A 248 14.25 8.55 3.33
C VAL A 248 12.97 8.66 4.17
N LEU A 249 12.03 9.49 3.73
CA LEU A 249 10.74 9.68 4.39
C LEU A 249 9.61 9.23 3.45
N ILE A 250 8.79 8.26 3.89
CA ILE A 250 7.70 7.68 3.09
C ILE A 250 6.37 7.90 3.79
N GLY A 251 5.41 8.50 3.09
CA GLY A 251 4.05 8.75 3.56
C GLY A 251 3.04 7.77 2.96
N VAL A 252 2.38 6.99 3.82
CA VAL A 252 1.30 6.05 3.50
C VAL A 252 0.23 6.08 4.60
N SER A 253 0.01 7.26 5.18
CA SER A 253 -0.83 7.47 6.36
C SER A 253 -2.27 7.87 6.05
N THR A 254 -2.53 8.39 4.85
CA THR A 254 -3.77 9.07 4.45
C THR A 254 -4.12 10.31 5.30
N VAL A 255 -3.13 10.88 6.00
CA VAL A 255 -3.28 12.10 6.81
C VAL A 255 -2.57 13.25 6.10
N ALA A 256 -3.35 14.19 5.60
CA ALA A 256 -2.84 15.32 4.84
C ALA A 256 -1.91 16.21 5.65
N GLY A 257 -0.82 16.68 5.03
CA GLY A 257 0.05 17.70 5.60
C GLY A 257 0.95 17.24 6.75
N LEU A 258 1.10 15.93 6.96
CA LEU A 258 1.99 15.40 8.02
C LEU A 258 3.46 15.79 7.82
N PHE A 259 3.90 15.97 6.57
CA PHE A 259 5.27 16.39 6.29
C PHE A 259 5.35 17.90 6.37
N THR A 260 5.45 18.42 7.59
CA THR A 260 5.62 19.86 7.82
C THR A 260 6.97 20.35 7.30
N GLN A 261 7.10 21.66 7.17
CA GLN A 261 8.37 22.27 6.76
C GLN A 261 9.52 21.87 7.69
N GLU A 262 9.28 21.86 9.00
CA GLU A 262 10.28 21.51 10.01
C GLU A 262 10.78 20.06 9.86
N ILE A 263 9.88 19.13 9.56
CA ILE A 263 10.22 17.72 9.32
C ILE A 263 11.06 17.60 8.04
N VAL A 264 10.64 18.23 6.95
CA VAL A 264 11.38 18.22 5.68
C VAL A 264 12.76 18.82 5.84
N GLU A 265 12.88 19.97 6.51
CA GLU A 265 14.17 20.58 6.82
C GLU A 265 15.05 19.70 7.70
N GLN A 266 14.45 18.96 8.64
CA GLN A 266 15.22 18.03 9.48
C GLN A 266 15.75 16.86 8.65
N VAL A 267 14.95 16.29 7.73
CA VAL A 267 15.43 15.24 6.82
C VAL A 267 16.56 15.77 5.92
N TYR A 268 16.45 17.03 5.45
CA TYR A 268 17.50 17.68 4.67
C TYR A 268 18.79 17.88 5.50
N ARG A 269 18.68 18.21 6.79
CA ARG A 269 19.86 18.29 7.68
C ARG A 269 20.54 16.94 7.89
N ASN A 270 19.77 15.86 7.85
CA ASN A 270 20.31 14.50 8.02
C ASN A 270 21.05 14.01 6.77
N ALA A 271 20.60 14.42 5.57
CA ALA A 271 21.16 14.01 4.29
C ALA A 271 21.09 15.16 3.26
N PRO A 272 22.19 15.46 2.54
CA PRO A 272 22.23 16.56 1.55
C PRO A 272 21.23 16.41 0.39
N ARG A 273 20.85 15.17 0.07
CA ARG A 273 19.85 14.83 -0.94
C ARG A 273 18.89 13.77 -0.37
N PRO A 274 17.94 14.19 0.47
CA PRO A 274 16.98 13.26 1.05
C PRO A 274 15.98 12.76 -0.01
N ILE A 275 15.37 11.62 0.26
CA ILE A 275 14.28 11.08 -0.55
C ILE A 275 12.98 11.23 0.24
N ILE A 276 11.98 11.90 -0.34
CA ILE A 276 10.68 12.12 0.29
C ILE A 276 9.58 11.65 -0.67
N LEU A 277 8.83 10.64 -0.26
CA LEU A 277 7.79 9.99 -1.05
C LEU A 277 6.43 10.08 -0.33
N PRO A 278 5.63 11.13 -0.57
CA PRO A 278 4.24 11.20 -0.09
C PRO A 278 3.35 10.37 -1.04
N LEU A 279 2.97 9.15 -0.63
CA LEU A 279 2.31 8.18 -1.51
C LEU A 279 0.80 8.09 -1.29
N SER A 280 0.23 8.78 -0.29
CA SER A 280 -1.20 8.68 0.00
C SER A 280 -2.08 9.30 -1.07
N ASN A 281 -3.20 8.67 -1.32
CA ASN A 281 -4.23 9.08 -2.27
C ASN A 281 -5.59 9.27 -1.58
N PRO A 282 -6.47 10.15 -2.08
CA PRO A 282 -6.30 11.15 -3.15
C PRO A 282 -5.43 12.33 -2.70
N THR A 283 -5.20 13.32 -3.59
CA THR A 283 -4.38 14.52 -3.31
C THR A 283 -4.78 15.24 -2.02
N SER A 284 -6.08 15.21 -1.64
CA SER A 284 -6.57 15.78 -0.39
C SER A 284 -6.11 15.04 0.87
N LYS A 285 -5.47 13.88 0.73
CA LYS A 285 -4.96 13.02 1.82
C LYS A 285 -3.45 12.86 1.80
N VAL A 286 -2.77 13.52 0.85
CA VAL A 286 -1.31 13.41 0.70
C VAL A 286 -0.57 14.09 1.85
N GLU A 287 0.50 13.50 2.30
CA GLU A 287 1.29 13.98 3.46
C GLU A 287 2.02 15.29 3.18
N ALA A 288 2.35 15.60 1.92
CA ALA A 288 2.96 16.86 1.52
C ALA A 288 2.16 17.49 0.39
N LEU A 289 1.88 18.79 0.48
CA LEU A 289 1.26 19.54 -0.61
C LEU A 289 2.27 19.75 -1.73
N SER A 290 1.88 19.42 -2.95
CA SER A 290 2.70 19.57 -4.17
C SER A 290 3.05 21.05 -4.50
N LEU A 291 2.45 22.01 -3.81
CA LEU A 291 2.75 23.45 -3.95
C LEU A 291 4.23 23.78 -3.69
N ILE A 292 4.94 23.00 -2.89
CA ILE A 292 6.38 23.15 -2.67
C ILE A 292 7.16 22.85 -3.97
N HIS A 293 6.63 21.95 -4.81
CA HIS A 293 7.25 21.60 -6.09
C HIS A 293 6.91 22.60 -7.23
N ILE A 294 5.83 23.36 -7.09
CA ILE A 294 5.36 24.30 -8.13
C ILE A 294 5.93 25.69 -7.92
N SER A 295 6.18 26.09 -6.66
CA SER A 295 6.59 27.46 -6.34
C SER A 295 8.08 27.78 -6.60
N GLU A 296 8.94 26.77 -6.80
CA GLU A 296 10.37 26.98 -7.08
C GLU A 296 10.89 26.03 -8.18
N PRO A 297 10.53 26.25 -9.45
CA PRO A 297 11.00 25.41 -10.56
C PRO A 297 12.52 25.45 -10.76
N THR A 298 13.22 26.39 -10.15
CA THR A 298 14.69 26.53 -10.21
C THR A 298 15.43 25.59 -9.24
N ARG A 299 14.75 24.93 -8.29
CA ARG A 299 15.35 23.93 -7.39
C ARG A 299 15.10 22.48 -7.81
N LEU A 300 14.82 22.24 -9.08
CA LEU A 300 14.66 20.91 -9.71
C LEU A 300 15.92 20.00 -9.60
N GLY A 301 16.90 20.35 -8.82
CA GLY A 301 18.05 19.51 -8.47
C GLY A 301 17.91 18.73 -7.15
N MET A 302 16.75 18.80 -6.49
CA MET A 302 16.48 18.13 -5.21
C MET A 302 15.29 17.17 -5.32
N ILE A 303 15.36 16.23 -6.23
CA ILE A 303 14.51 15.04 -6.24
C ILE A 303 15.38 13.86 -5.82
#